data_5ef6aa21d35a789b810b9f0d22f103e3
#
_entry.id   5ef6aa21d35a789b810b9f0d22f103e3
#
_cell.length_a   1.000
_cell.length_b   1.000
_cell.length_c   1.000
_cell.angle_alpha   90.00
_cell.angle_beta   90.00
_cell.angle_gamma   90.00
#
_symmetry.space_group_name_H-M   'P 1'
#
loop_
_entity.id
_entity.type
_entity.pdbx_description
1 polymer ?
#
loop_
_entity_poly.entity_id
_entity_poly.type
_entity_poly.pdbx_seq_one_letter_code
_entity_poly.pdbx_strand_id
1 'polypeptide(L)' 'MSLEERVMELESRMAFQDDTIQALNDVLVKQRRELDHLQLQMAALLKRQEEMGSQFETFEEDAPPPHY' A
#
# COMPACT_ATOMS: atom_id res chain seq x y z
N MET A 1 41.86 -18.47 -13.81
CA MET A 1 40.82 -19.05 -12.99
C MET A 1 40.42 -20.42 -13.45
N SER A 2 40.37 -21.35 -12.54
CA SER A 2 39.88 -22.66 -12.87
C SER A 2 38.38 -22.68 -12.98
N LEU A 3 37.85 -23.70 -13.60
CA LEU A 3 36.42 -23.87 -13.70
C LEU A 3 35.77 -24.00 -12.31
N GLU A 4 36.43 -24.73 -11.41
CA GLU A 4 35.96 -24.90 -10.05
C GLU A 4 35.84 -23.57 -9.33
N GLU A 5 36.84 -22.72 -9.47
CA GLU A 5 36.78 -21.39 -8.84
C GLU A 5 35.66 -20.56 -9.39
N ARG A 6 35.42 -20.65 -10.69
CA ARG A 6 34.33 -19.91 -11.32
C ARG A 6 32.97 -20.40 -10.85
N VAL A 7 32.82 -21.69 -10.69
CA VAL A 7 31.58 -22.29 -10.17
C VAL A 7 31.34 -21.83 -8.73
N MET A 8 32.38 -21.85 -7.92
CA MET A 8 32.26 -21.41 -6.53
C MET A 8 31.86 -19.94 -6.43
N GLU A 9 32.44 -19.11 -7.29
CA GLU A 9 32.07 -17.71 -7.31
C GLU A 9 30.61 -17.51 -7.73
N LEU A 10 30.17 -18.23 -8.74
CA LEU A 10 28.79 -18.17 -9.17
C LEU A 10 27.82 -18.65 -8.10
N GLU A 11 28.16 -19.71 -7.41
CA GLU A 11 27.34 -20.22 -6.31
C GLU A 11 27.22 -19.18 -5.19
N SER A 12 28.31 -18.50 -4.87
CA SER A 12 28.27 -17.42 -3.88
C SER A 12 27.37 -16.28 -4.32
N ARG A 13 27.44 -15.91 -5.58
CA ARG A 13 26.59 -14.86 -6.11
C ARG A 13 25.12 -15.26 -6.08
N MET A 14 24.84 -16.50 -6.43
CA MET A 14 23.48 -17.00 -6.39
C MET A 14 22.91 -16.99 -4.98
N ALA A 15 23.71 -17.42 -4.01
CA ALA A 15 23.27 -17.41 -2.62
C ALA A 15 22.97 -15.99 -2.17
N PHE A 16 23.82 -15.04 -2.53
CA PHE A 16 23.61 -13.66 -2.19
C PHE A 16 22.33 -13.11 -2.85
N GLN A 17 22.10 -13.46 -4.11
CA GLN A 17 20.91 -13.05 -4.81
C GLN A 17 19.65 -13.63 -4.20
N ASP A 18 19.71 -14.90 -3.81
CA ASP A 18 18.55 -15.52 -3.14
C ASP A 18 18.20 -14.80 -1.85
N ASP A 19 19.19 -14.46 -1.06
CA ASP A 19 18.97 -13.70 0.17
C ASP A 19 18.36 -12.34 -0.13
N THR A 20 18.85 -11.68 -1.16
CA THR A 20 18.31 -10.38 -1.58
C THR A 20 16.86 -10.51 -2.03
N ILE A 21 16.55 -11.53 -2.81
CA ILE A 21 15.20 -11.77 -3.28
C ILE A 21 14.25 -12.03 -2.11
N GLN A 22 14.68 -12.81 -1.13
CA GLN A 22 13.87 -13.07 0.05
C GLN A 22 13.62 -11.78 0.83
N ALA A 23 14.66 -10.99 1.01
CA ALA A 23 14.52 -9.71 1.71
C ALA A 23 13.55 -8.78 0.99
N LEU A 24 13.65 -8.72 -0.34
CA LEU A 24 12.74 -7.91 -1.15
C LEU A 24 11.31 -8.43 -1.06
N ASN A 25 11.13 -9.74 -1.09
CA ASN A 25 9.82 -10.33 -0.93
C ASN A 25 9.19 -9.96 0.41
N ASP A 26 9.97 -10.00 1.47
CA ASP A 26 9.48 -9.64 2.81
C ASP A 26 9.03 -8.18 2.83
N VAL A 27 9.80 -7.30 2.21
CA VAL A 27 9.44 -5.89 2.11
C VAL A 27 8.16 -5.72 1.31
N LEU A 28 8.03 -6.44 0.20
CA LEU A 28 6.83 -6.36 -0.64
C LEU A 28 5.59 -6.81 0.11
N VAL A 29 5.70 -7.90 0.86
CA VAL A 29 4.56 -8.38 1.66
C VAL A 29 4.17 -7.34 2.70
N LYS A 30 5.16 -6.75 3.36
CA LYS A 30 4.90 -5.71 4.36
C LYS A 30 4.24 -4.51 3.73
N GLN A 31 4.73 -4.05 2.59
CA GLN A 31 4.16 -2.92 1.88
C GLN A 31 2.74 -3.22 1.42
N ARG A 32 2.48 -4.44 0.99
CA ARG A 32 1.14 -4.82 0.58
C ARG A 32 0.16 -4.71 1.73
N ARG A 33 0.57 -5.14 2.91
CA ARG A 33 -0.26 -5.03 4.11
C ARG A 33 -0.52 -3.57 4.46
N GLU A 34 0.51 -2.74 4.34
CA GLU A 34 0.35 -1.31 4.60
C GLU A 34 -0.61 -0.67 3.61
N LEU A 35 -0.49 -1.02 2.33
CA LEU A 35 -1.40 -0.50 1.32
C LEU A 35 -2.84 -0.95 1.58
N ASP A 36 -3.04 -2.22 1.90
CA ASP A 36 -4.37 -2.72 2.21
C ASP A 36 -4.97 -1.97 3.39
N HIS A 37 -4.17 -1.72 4.41
CA HIS A 37 -4.61 -0.97 5.59
C HIS A 37 -4.98 0.47 5.22
N LEU A 38 -4.15 1.11 4.41
CA LEU A 38 -4.43 2.46 3.95
C LEU A 38 -5.69 2.52 3.10
N GLN A 39 -5.92 1.51 2.27
CA GLN A 39 -7.13 1.46 1.47
C GLN A 39 -8.38 1.34 2.35
N LEU A 40 -8.30 0.54 3.40
CA LEU A 40 -9.41 0.42 4.34
C LEU A 40 -9.67 1.74 5.05
N GLN A 41 -8.61 2.41 5.47
CA GLN A 41 -8.76 3.71 6.11
C GLN A 41 -9.33 4.74 5.15
N MET A 42 -8.90 4.72 3.91
CA MET A 42 -9.42 5.64 2.91
C MET A 42 -10.91 5.39 2.67
N ALA A 43 -11.30 4.13 2.56
CA ALA A 43 -12.71 3.79 2.38
C ALA A 43 -13.56 4.28 3.56
N ALA A 44 -13.03 4.13 4.77
CA ALA A 44 -13.74 4.62 5.95
C ALA A 44 -13.87 6.13 5.95
N LEU A 45 -12.80 6.83 5.55
CA LEU A 45 -12.85 8.28 5.45
C LEU A 45 -13.84 8.76 4.42
N LEU A 46 -13.85 8.10 3.26
CA LEU A 46 -14.80 8.46 2.20
C LEU A 46 -16.23 8.25 2.65
N LYS A 47 -16.48 7.17 3.36
CA LYS A 47 -17.80 6.89 3.87
C LYS A 47 -18.23 7.95 4.88
N ARG A 48 -17.34 8.33 5.77
CA ARG A 48 -17.62 9.39 6.73
C ARG A 48 -17.91 10.71 6.03
N GLN A 49 -17.14 11.00 5.01
CA GLN A 49 -17.32 12.22 4.25
C GLN A 49 -18.66 12.23 3.55
N GLU A 50 -19.09 11.11 3.00
CA GLU A 50 -20.39 10.99 2.38
C GLU A 50 -21.50 11.19 3.40
N GLU A 51 -21.36 10.60 4.56
CA GLU A 51 -22.35 10.76 5.64
C GLU A 51 -22.42 12.22 6.09
N MET A 52 -21.27 12.86 6.23
CA MET A 52 -21.24 14.27 6.58
C MET A 52 -21.82 15.13 5.47
N GLY A 53 -21.53 14.79 4.25
CA GLY A 53 -22.09 15.49 3.10
C GLY A 53 -23.60 15.37 3.05
N SER A 54 -24.14 14.20 3.32
CA SER A 54 -25.58 14.00 3.37
C SER A 54 -26.20 14.83 4.49
N GLN A 55 -25.56 14.88 5.64
CA GLN A 55 -26.04 15.70 6.74
C GLN A 55 -26.04 17.17 6.37
N PHE A 56 -25.02 17.61 5.68
CA PHE A 56 -24.98 18.98 5.22
C PHE A 56 -26.05 19.29 4.22
N GLU A 57 -26.29 18.40 3.29
CA GLU A 57 -27.34 18.57 2.29
C GLU A 57 -28.72 18.65 2.95
N THR A 58 -28.96 17.78 3.90
CA THR A 58 -30.22 17.79 4.66
C THR A 58 -30.37 19.11 5.41
N PHE A 59 -29.30 19.61 5.96
CA PHE A 59 -29.29 20.87 6.64
C PHE A 59 -29.64 22.02 5.72
N GLU A 60 -29.07 22.02 4.52
CA GLU A 60 -29.32 23.05 3.53
C GLU A 60 -30.77 23.00 3.03
N GLU A 61 -31.32 21.81 2.91
CA GLU A 61 -32.71 21.66 2.49
C GLU A 61 -33.67 22.20 3.53
N ASP A 62 -33.37 22.02 4.80
CA ASP A 62 -34.22 22.50 5.87
C ASP A 62 -34.10 24.00 6.03
N ALA A 63 -32.98 24.57 5.71
CA ALA A 63 -32.78 26.02 5.79
C ALA A 63 -33.02 26.63 4.45
N PRO A 64 -33.74 27.77 4.36
CA PRO A 64 -33.90 28.42 3.07
C PRO A 64 -32.53 28.86 2.60
N PRO A 65 -32.21 28.56 1.39
CA PRO A 65 -30.88 28.89 0.88
C PRO A 65 -30.72 30.37 0.84
N PRO A 66 -29.64 30.83 1.30
CA PRO A 66 -29.37 32.22 1.31
C PRO A 66 -29.26 32.76 -0.06
N HIS A 67 -29.27 32.08 -0.89
CA HIS A 67 -29.19 32.40 -2.13
C HIS A 67 -28.03 32.09 -2.63
N TYR A 68 -27.78 31.99 -3.54
CA TYR A 68 -26.67 31.68 -4.20
C TYR A 68 -26.28 32.70 -5.14
#